data_0fd610324ced19e4f900c1306a2ed1d0
#
_entry.id   0fd610324ced19e4f900c1306a2ed1d0
#
_cell.length_a   1.000
_cell.length_b   1.000
_cell.length_c   1.000
_cell.angle_alpha   90.00
_cell.angle_beta   90.00
_cell.angle_gamma   90.00
#
_symmetry.space_group_name_H-M   'P 1'
#
loop_
_entity.id
_entity.type
_entity.pdbx_description
1 polymer ?
#
loop_
_entity_poly.entity_id
_entity_poly.type
_entity_poly.pdbx_seq_one_letter_code
_entity_poly.pdbx_strand_id
1 'polypeptide(L)'
;MSMWRNRGTKLLCAALIVALLAPLFGQSDARAASQPQIGIYLDGKKIVTDVPPFIIPKANVTMVPLSVISKSLGANVGWSQATKTATIRHEGQVLEMTMGQKFALVNGQRTELETTVQVVNGRVMVPLRFVGTQLQLLVTWQQASRTILLQTRDGSSERESLKGAWVSTVYNLDWPSDKSYGQAEKQKQEYVQLLDELQGMGLNAAFVQVRPSADSIYPSALVPWSRYLSGKQGVDPGYDPLAFMIEETHKRGMEFHAWFNPFRATVDGKTDSLAANHVAIAHPEWIVLSGGKHYINPGIPEARQHIIDAIMEVVRGYDIDGVHLDDYFYPSGGTFPDDAAYAAYNPGKLGNKADWRRDNINRFVKELGESIHRAKPQLQYGISPFGVWRNIADDPTGSDTRAGVTTYDSMYADVRTWIRQGWIDYVAPQIYWSLSFEVARYDKLVDWWANEVRGTNVELLIGHAPYKLGTKEAGWSSAQEIINQLNYNKNVLEVQGDIFFSAKDLRRNPLGLIPLLRQYYQQ
;
A
#
# COMPACT_ATOMS: atom_id res chain seq x y z
N MET A 1 -65.80 -50.56 -2.88
CA MET A 1 -67.13 -50.02 -3.25
C MET A 1 -66.84 -48.95 -4.24
N SER A 2 -67.01 -49.27 -5.42
CA SER A 2 -67.98 -49.01 -6.49
C SER A 2 -67.67 -47.70 -7.18
N MET A 3 -67.11 -47.73 -8.37
CA MET A 3 -67.85 -47.87 -9.62
C MET A 3 -68.54 -46.55 -9.99
N TRP A 4 -68.41 -45.97 -11.12
CA TRP A 4 -68.59 -46.32 -12.49
C TRP A 4 -68.44 -45.01 -13.33
N ARG A 5 -67.74 -45.01 -14.46
CA ARG A 5 -68.11 -45.25 -15.85
C ARG A 5 -68.75 -44.06 -16.56
N ASN A 6 -68.19 -43.50 -17.55
CA ASN A 6 -68.13 -43.82 -18.98
C ASN A 6 -68.87 -42.84 -19.91
N ARG A 7 -68.29 -42.68 -21.08
CA ARG A 7 -68.83 -42.34 -22.39
C ARG A 7 -68.96 -40.83 -22.69
N GLY A 8 -68.55 -40.36 -23.79
CA GLY A 8 -68.17 -40.90 -25.06
C GLY A 8 -68.65 -39.97 -26.20
N THR A 9 -67.89 -39.94 -27.23
CA THR A 9 -68.24 -39.83 -28.65
C THR A 9 -68.38 -38.50 -29.36
N LYS A 10 -67.50 -38.39 -30.37
CA LYS A 10 -67.70 -38.12 -31.81
C LYS A 10 -67.56 -36.66 -32.28
N LEU A 11 -66.48 -36.43 -33.03
CA LEU A 11 -66.41 -36.18 -34.47
C LEU A 11 -67.25 -35.04 -35.02
N LEU A 12 -66.63 -34.03 -35.57
CA LEU A 12 -66.81 -33.72 -37.00
C LEU A 12 -65.72 -32.73 -37.48
N CYS A 13 -65.20 -33.04 -38.69
CA CYS A 13 -64.29 -32.24 -39.48
C CYS A 13 -64.85 -30.90 -39.90
N ALA A 14 -64.05 -29.89 -39.91
CA ALA A 14 -64.18 -28.80 -40.88
C ALA A 14 -62.77 -28.27 -41.19
N ALA A 15 -62.34 -28.59 -42.42
CA ALA A 15 -61.20 -27.96 -43.04
C ALA A 15 -61.54 -26.52 -43.39
N LEU A 16 -60.67 -25.58 -42.97
CA LEU A 16 -60.66 -24.23 -43.56
C LEU A 16 -59.20 -23.77 -43.69
N ILE A 17 -58.86 -23.52 -44.92
CA ILE A 17 -57.65 -22.92 -45.45
C ILE A 17 -57.46 -21.57 -44.75
N VAL A 18 -56.29 -21.38 -44.08
CA VAL A 18 -55.79 -20.07 -43.76
C VAL A 18 -54.35 -19.93 -44.22
N ALA A 19 -54.17 -18.92 -45.03
CA ALA A 19 -52.99 -18.53 -45.77
C ALA A 19 -51.73 -18.41 -44.96
N LEU A 20 -50.63 -18.77 -45.59
CA LEU A 20 -49.25 -18.41 -45.20
C LEU A 20 -49.11 -16.91 -44.98
N LEU A 21 -48.87 -16.54 -43.71
CA LEU A 21 -48.12 -15.34 -43.34
C LEU A 21 -46.90 -15.86 -42.55
N ALA A 22 -45.81 -16.06 -43.25
CA ALA A 22 -44.49 -16.25 -42.64
C ALA A 22 -44.09 -14.88 -42.02
N PRO A 23 -43.78 -14.79 -40.72
CA PRO A 23 -43.04 -13.65 -40.23
C PRO A 23 -41.63 -13.74 -40.78
N LEU A 24 -41.22 -12.75 -41.53
CA LEU A 24 -39.82 -12.42 -41.81
C LEU A 24 -39.13 -12.23 -40.46
N PHE A 25 -38.55 -13.29 -39.96
CA PHE A 25 -37.51 -13.15 -38.92
C PHE A 25 -36.30 -12.54 -39.64
N GLY A 26 -36.18 -11.22 -39.50
CA GLY A 26 -34.92 -10.56 -39.77
C GLY A 26 -33.86 -11.25 -38.97
N GLN A 27 -32.87 -11.79 -39.66
CA GLN A 27 -31.59 -12.14 -39.05
C GLN A 27 -31.03 -10.83 -38.41
N SER A 28 -31.25 -10.69 -37.11
CA SER A 28 -30.43 -9.80 -36.34
C SER A 28 -29.02 -10.40 -36.35
N ASP A 29 -28.20 -9.89 -37.25
CA ASP A 29 -26.74 -10.00 -37.10
C ASP A 29 -26.40 -9.55 -35.66
N ALA A 30 -26.26 -10.52 -34.79
CA ALA A 30 -25.62 -10.28 -33.50
C ALA A 30 -24.16 -9.93 -33.83
N ARG A 31 -23.93 -8.65 -34.18
CA ARG A 31 -22.60 -8.08 -34.14
C ARG A 31 -22.10 -8.37 -32.73
N ALA A 32 -21.20 -9.33 -32.62
CA ALA A 32 -20.40 -9.53 -31.43
C ALA A 32 -19.87 -8.15 -31.06
N ALA A 33 -20.31 -7.61 -29.93
CA ALA A 33 -19.84 -6.32 -29.42
C ALA A 33 -18.32 -6.44 -29.34
N SER A 34 -17.63 -5.76 -30.23
CA SER A 34 -16.17 -5.73 -30.22
C SER A 34 -15.77 -5.17 -28.87
N GLN A 35 -15.03 -5.94 -28.10
CA GLN A 35 -14.50 -5.45 -26.83
C GLN A 35 -13.80 -4.11 -27.09
N PRO A 36 -14.04 -3.07 -26.27
CA PRO A 36 -13.41 -1.78 -26.49
C PRO A 36 -11.90 -1.95 -26.55
N GLN A 37 -11.28 -1.35 -27.57
CA GLN A 37 -9.84 -1.45 -27.79
C GLN A 37 -9.07 -0.87 -26.61
N ILE A 38 -7.95 -1.50 -26.26
CA ILE A 38 -7.05 -1.01 -25.22
C ILE A 38 -6.35 0.24 -25.75
N GLY A 39 -6.52 1.38 -25.06
CA GLY A 39 -5.79 2.61 -25.32
C GLY A 39 -4.39 2.57 -24.70
N ILE A 40 -3.40 3.21 -25.34
CA ILE A 40 -2.07 3.43 -24.76
C ILE A 40 -1.80 4.94 -24.77
N TYR A 41 -1.30 5.43 -23.65
CA TYR A 41 -0.82 6.80 -23.52
C TYR A 41 0.58 6.78 -22.94
N LEU A 42 1.46 7.65 -23.42
CA LEU A 42 2.76 7.94 -22.86
C LEU A 42 2.82 9.42 -22.49
N ASP A 43 3.11 9.73 -21.23
CA ASP A 43 3.19 11.09 -20.70
C ASP A 43 1.98 11.94 -21.11
N GLY A 44 0.79 11.35 -20.98
CA GLY A 44 -0.49 11.95 -21.35
C GLY A 44 -0.82 11.97 -22.85
N LYS A 45 0.13 11.62 -23.75
CA LYS A 45 -0.08 11.60 -25.20
C LYS A 45 -0.55 10.23 -25.68
N LYS A 46 -1.65 10.19 -26.42
CA LYS A 46 -2.17 8.94 -26.98
C LYS A 46 -1.22 8.36 -28.03
N ILE A 47 -0.87 7.08 -27.88
CA ILE A 47 -0.09 6.34 -28.86
C ILE A 47 -1.04 5.58 -29.79
N VAL A 48 -0.91 5.84 -31.10
CA VAL A 48 -1.68 5.14 -32.12
C VAL A 48 -0.86 3.97 -32.65
N THR A 49 -1.45 2.78 -32.64
CA THR A 49 -0.85 1.53 -33.14
C THR A 49 -1.70 0.94 -34.26
N ASP A 50 -1.04 0.35 -35.24
CA ASP A 50 -1.70 -0.37 -36.35
C ASP A 50 -2.21 -1.78 -35.94
N VAL A 51 -1.58 -2.38 -34.93
CA VAL A 51 -2.06 -3.59 -34.27
C VAL A 51 -2.36 -3.25 -32.81
N PRO A 52 -3.62 -3.38 -32.36
CA PRO A 52 -3.98 -3.00 -31.01
C PRO A 52 -3.31 -3.91 -29.97
N PRO A 53 -3.01 -3.38 -28.78
CA PRO A 53 -2.64 -4.20 -27.63
C PRO A 53 -3.71 -5.22 -27.29
N PHE A 54 -3.30 -6.36 -26.73
CA PHE A 54 -4.21 -7.36 -26.21
C PHE A 54 -3.69 -8.01 -24.94
N ILE A 55 -4.58 -8.60 -24.17
CA ILE A 55 -4.25 -9.33 -22.95
C ILE A 55 -4.30 -10.82 -23.22
N ILE A 56 -3.30 -11.58 -22.79
CA ILE A 56 -3.33 -13.03 -22.77
C ILE A 56 -4.08 -13.47 -21.50
N PRO A 57 -5.32 -13.99 -21.59
CA PRO A 57 -6.20 -14.15 -20.43
C PRO A 57 -5.66 -15.09 -19.35
N LYS A 58 -5.00 -16.20 -19.75
CA LYS A 58 -4.47 -17.18 -18.79
C LYS A 58 -3.25 -16.69 -18.02
N ALA A 59 -2.44 -15.84 -18.64
CA ALA A 59 -1.22 -15.30 -18.04
C ALA A 59 -1.42 -13.88 -17.47
N ASN A 60 -2.56 -13.24 -17.76
CA ASN A 60 -2.85 -11.85 -17.43
C ASN A 60 -1.75 -10.88 -17.90
N VAL A 61 -1.16 -11.14 -19.06
CA VAL A 61 -0.06 -10.37 -19.64
C VAL A 61 -0.55 -9.52 -20.79
N THR A 62 -0.28 -8.22 -20.73
CA THR A 62 -0.58 -7.30 -21.83
C THR A 62 0.54 -7.33 -22.85
N MET A 63 0.19 -7.57 -24.11
CA MET A 63 1.09 -7.57 -25.24
C MET A 63 0.94 -6.28 -26.03
N VAL A 64 2.05 -5.65 -26.39
CA VAL A 64 2.09 -4.41 -27.20
C VAL A 64 3.02 -4.57 -28.38
N PRO A 65 2.77 -3.85 -29.52
CA PRO A 65 3.70 -3.86 -30.64
C PRO A 65 5.07 -3.31 -30.22
N LEU A 66 6.14 -3.96 -30.65
CA LEU A 66 7.51 -3.52 -30.40
C LEU A 66 7.75 -2.07 -30.86
N SER A 67 7.03 -1.63 -31.94
CA SER A 67 7.08 -0.26 -32.45
C SER A 67 6.54 0.79 -31.47
N VAL A 68 5.71 0.41 -30.50
CA VAL A 68 5.28 1.32 -29.40
C VAL A 68 6.49 1.75 -28.59
N ILE A 69 7.34 0.80 -28.26
CA ILE A 69 8.53 1.04 -27.45
C ILE A 69 9.53 1.98 -28.17
N SER A 70 9.77 1.76 -29.48
CA SER A 70 10.70 2.59 -30.24
C SER A 70 10.22 4.02 -30.42
N LYS A 71 8.93 4.19 -30.75
CA LYS A 71 8.36 5.53 -31.00
C LYS A 71 8.19 6.35 -29.74
N SER A 72 7.93 5.68 -28.64
CA SER A 72 7.58 6.32 -27.39
C SER A 72 8.78 6.73 -26.55
N LEU A 73 9.88 5.97 -26.62
CA LEU A 73 11.03 6.13 -25.73
C LEU A 73 12.31 6.52 -26.46
N GLY A 74 12.26 6.67 -27.78
CA GLY A 74 13.51 6.84 -28.53
C GLY A 74 14.43 5.61 -28.51
N ALA A 75 13.92 4.44 -28.06
CA ALA A 75 14.69 3.22 -27.99
C ALA A 75 14.98 2.66 -29.39
N ASN A 76 16.17 2.17 -29.60
CA ASN A 76 16.52 1.46 -30.83
C ASN A 76 16.01 0.02 -30.74
N VAL A 77 15.05 -0.33 -31.60
CA VAL A 77 14.46 -1.68 -31.63
C VAL A 77 14.75 -2.41 -32.91
N GLY A 78 15.12 -3.66 -32.81
CA GLY A 78 15.40 -4.55 -33.92
C GLY A 78 14.61 -5.86 -33.84
N TRP A 79 14.37 -6.45 -35.00
CA TRP A 79 13.85 -7.81 -35.14
C TRP A 79 14.72 -8.62 -36.09
N SER A 80 15.28 -9.71 -35.58
CA SER A 80 16.01 -10.68 -36.39
C SER A 80 15.06 -11.76 -36.87
N GLN A 81 14.77 -11.82 -38.17
CA GLN A 81 13.93 -12.84 -38.75
C GLN A 81 14.60 -14.21 -38.73
N ALA A 82 15.94 -14.24 -38.76
CA ALA A 82 16.69 -15.49 -38.73
C ALA A 82 16.64 -16.17 -37.34
N THR A 83 16.84 -15.41 -36.29
CA THR A 83 16.84 -15.91 -34.89
C THR A 83 15.49 -15.79 -34.22
N LYS A 84 14.51 -15.10 -34.85
CA LYS A 84 13.21 -14.77 -34.23
C LYS A 84 13.35 -14.00 -32.91
N THR A 85 14.32 -13.11 -32.84
CA THR A 85 14.68 -12.35 -31.64
C THR A 85 14.34 -10.88 -31.80
N ALA A 86 13.60 -10.34 -30.83
CA ALA A 86 13.42 -8.89 -30.62
C ALA A 86 14.56 -8.35 -29.76
N THR A 87 15.22 -7.30 -30.22
CA THR A 87 16.27 -6.59 -29.47
C THR A 87 15.83 -5.15 -29.25
N ILE A 88 15.93 -4.69 -27.99
CA ILE A 88 15.68 -3.30 -27.59
C ILE A 88 16.96 -2.76 -26.96
N ARG A 89 17.38 -1.57 -27.40
CA ARG A 89 18.53 -0.86 -26.84
C ARG A 89 18.09 0.54 -26.42
N HIS A 90 18.27 0.86 -25.16
CA HIS A 90 17.90 2.13 -24.58
C HIS A 90 18.82 2.45 -23.39
N GLU A 91 19.44 3.65 -23.38
CA GLU A 91 20.28 4.15 -22.26
C GLU A 91 21.31 3.13 -21.73
N GLY A 92 21.99 2.43 -22.63
CA GLY A 92 22.99 1.43 -22.28
C GLY A 92 22.43 0.05 -21.93
N GLN A 93 21.12 -0.11 -21.80
CA GLN A 93 20.46 -1.40 -21.60
C GLN A 93 20.21 -2.13 -22.91
N VAL A 94 20.40 -3.44 -22.91
CA VAL A 94 20.12 -4.33 -24.05
C VAL A 94 19.18 -5.45 -23.59
N LEU A 95 17.98 -5.49 -24.17
CA LEU A 95 17.00 -6.55 -23.91
C LEU A 95 16.88 -7.41 -25.17
N GLU A 96 17.00 -8.73 -25.02
CA GLU A 96 16.82 -9.69 -26.12
C GLU A 96 15.77 -10.72 -25.74
N MET A 97 14.72 -10.82 -26.57
CA MET A 97 13.58 -11.73 -26.35
C MET A 97 13.37 -12.59 -27.59
N THR A 98 13.54 -13.89 -27.47
CA THR A 98 13.40 -14.84 -28.57
C THR A 98 12.02 -15.49 -28.56
N MET A 99 11.37 -15.55 -29.71
CA MET A 99 10.08 -16.21 -29.87
C MET A 99 10.15 -17.68 -29.44
N GLY A 100 9.16 -18.14 -28.67
CA GLY A 100 9.13 -19.49 -28.11
C GLY A 100 9.90 -19.67 -26.80
N GLN A 101 10.76 -18.74 -26.41
CA GLN A 101 11.46 -18.78 -25.13
C GLN A 101 10.68 -18.00 -24.07
N LYS A 102 10.62 -18.53 -22.85
CA LYS A 102 10.04 -17.88 -21.66
C LYS A 102 11.11 -17.20 -20.81
N PHE A 103 12.14 -16.68 -21.43
CA PHE A 103 13.14 -15.84 -20.79
C PHE A 103 13.64 -14.78 -21.78
N ALA A 104 14.15 -13.69 -21.23
CA ALA A 104 14.88 -12.66 -21.95
C ALA A 104 16.35 -12.66 -21.50
N LEU A 105 17.22 -12.06 -22.30
CA LEU A 105 18.54 -11.65 -21.88
C LEU A 105 18.51 -10.14 -21.61
N VAL A 106 18.80 -9.75 -20.39
CA VAL A 106 18.96 -8.37 -19.95
C VAL A 106 20.43 -8.12 -19.76
N ASN A 107 21.06 -7.33 -20.63
CA ASN A 107 22.52 -7.15 -20.66
C ASN A 107 23.31 -8.48 -20.64
N GLY A 108 22.78 -9.49 -21.34
CA GLY A 108 23.35 -10.84 -21.39
C GLY A 108 22.97 -11.75 -20.23
N GLN A 109 22.28 -11.27 -19.20
CA GLN A 109 21.83 -12.09 -18.07
C GLN A 109 20.39 -12.60 -18.30
N ARG A 110 20.17 -13.86 -17.95
CA ARG A 110 18.85 -14.50 -18.14
C ARG A 110 17.84 -14.02 -17.10
N THR A 111 16.67 -13.58 -17.58
CA THR A 111 15.52 -13.18 -16.76
C THR A 111 14.26 -13.88 -17.30
N GLU A 112 13.49 -14.50 -16.42
CA GLU A 112 12.27 -15.24 -16.82
C GLU A 112 11.15 -14.29 -17.29
N LEU A 113 10.37 -14.75 -18.27
CA LEU A 113 9.21 -14.06 -18.84
C LEU A 113 7.92 -14.80 -18.49
N GLU A 114 6.87 -14.06 -18.18
CA GLU A 114 5.52 -14.61 -17.98
C GLU A 114 4.95 -15.22 -19.28
N THR A 115 5.36 -14.70 -20.44
CA THR A 115 4.98 -15.20 -21.77
C THR A 115 6.06 -14.91 -22.80
N THR A 116 6.01 -15.61 -23.92
CA THR A 116 6.97 -15.44 -25.03
C THR A 116 6.53 -14.30 -25.96
N VAL A 117 7.49 -13.75 -26.71
CA VAL A 117 7.25 -12.85 -27.85
C VAL A 117 6.37 -13.55 -28.90
N GLN A 118 5.43 -12.82 -29.49
CA GLN A 118 4.52 -13.29 -30.52
C GLN A 118 4.57 -12.40 -31.76
N VAL A 119 4.19 -12.93 -32.89
CA VAL A 119 3.96 -12.14 -34.12
C VAL A 119 2.47 -12.17 -34.45
N VAL A 120 1.83 -11.01 -34.47
CA VAL A 120 0.40 -10.84 -34.75
C VAL A 120 0.25 -9.83 -35.88
N ASN A 121 -0.44 -10.20 -36.96
CA ASN A 121 -0.66 -9.34 -38.13
C ASN A 121 0.65 -8.68 -38.65
N GLY A 122 1.75 -9.45 -38.64
CA GLY A 122 3.06 -8.97 -39.11
C GLY A 122 3.79 -8.05 -38.12
N ARG A 123 3.27 -7.83 -36.91
CA ARG A 123 3.92 -7.06 -35.85
C ARG A 123 4.44 -7.95 -34.73
N VAL A 124 5.65 -7.66 -34.27
CA VAL A 124 6.26 -8.29 -33.11
C VAL A 124 5.61 -7.71 -31.85
N MET A 125 4.98 -8.55 -31.08
CA MET A 125 4.31 -8.21 -29.83
C MET A 125 5.18 -8.65 -28.66
N VAL A 126 5.42 -7.74 -27.70
CA VAL A 126 6.26 -7.96 -26.52
C VAL A 126 5.47 -7.78 -25.23
N PRO A 127 5.84 -8.48 -24.13
CA PRO A 127 5.20 -8.31 -22.84
C PRO A 127 5.46 -6.88 -22.31
N LEU A 128 4.41 -6.07 -22.22
CA LEU A 128 4.55 -4.65 -21.89
C LEU A 128 5.17 -4.45 -20.52
N ARG A 129 4.68 -5.16 -19.50
CA ARG A 129 5.15 -5.01 -18.13
C ARG A 129 6.65 -5.29 -18.03
N PHE A 130 7.09 -6.42 -18.58
CA PHE A 130 8.52 -6.77 -18.58
C PHE A 130 9.36 -5.68 -19.25
N VAL A 131 9.00 -5.29 -20.47
CA VAL A 131 9.75 -4.26 -21.21
C VAL A 131 9.68 -2.91 -20.50
N GLY A 132 8.51 -2.52 -19.99
CA GLY A 132 8.34 -1.28 -19.24
C GLY A 132 9.23 -1.23 -18.00
N THR A 133 9.25 -2.29 -17.21
CA THR A 133 10.10 -2.39 -16.02
C THR A 133 11.58 -2.26 -16.37
N GLN A 134 12.04 -3.00 -17.40
CA GLN A 134 13.45 -2.95 -17.82
C GLN A 134 13.86 -1.59 -18.42
N LEU A 135 12.92 -0.83 -18.95
CA LEU A 135 13.14 0.52 -19.49
C LEU A 135 12.71 1.63 -18.52
N GLN A 136 12.52 1.30 -17.26
CA GLN A 136 12.18 2.23 -16.16
C GLN A 136 10.90 3.04 -16.42
N LEU A 137 9.92 2.46 -17.14
CA LEU A 137 8.60 3.07 -17.31
C LEU A 137 7.68 2.71 -16.15
N LEU A 138 6.92 3.67 -15.67
CA LEU A 138 5.73 3.41 -14.89
C LEU A 138 4.61 2.93 -15.83
N VAL A 139 4.09 1.73 -15.58
CA VAL A 139 3.02 1.11 -16.38
C VAL A 139 1.78 1.00 -15.52
N THR A 140 0.78 1.85 -15.77
CA THR A 140 -0.50 1.85 -15.05
C THR A 140 -1.63 1.32 -15.94
N TRP A 141 -2.45 0.42 -15.42
CA TRP A 141 -3.67 -0.06 -16.07
C TRP A 141 -4.90 0.59 -15.45
N GLN A 142 -5.67 1.34 -16.24
CA GLN A 142 -6.96 1.89 -15.87
C GLN A 142 -8.09 0.97 -16.33
N GLN A 143 -8.67 0.20 -15.41
CA GLN A 143 -9.69 -0.80 -15.71
C GLN A 143 -10.96 -0.18 -16.30
N ALA A 144 -11.42 0.95 -15.77
CA ALA A 144 -12.66 1.60 -16.20
C ALA A 144 -12.62 2.07 -17.66
N SER A 145 -11.49 2.61 -18.10
CA SER A 145 -11.28 3.12 -19.47
C SER A 145 -10.59 2.11 -20.38
N ARG A 146 -10.15 0.95 -19.86
CA ARG A 146 -9.28 -0.03 -20.54
C ARG A 146 -8.06 0.64 -21.18
N THR A 147 -7.37 1.45 -20.40
CA THR A 147 -6.26 2.30 -20.86
C THR A 147 -4.98 1.92 -20.14
N ILE A 148 -3.89 1.83 -20.91
CA ILE A 148 -2.52 1.73 -20.42
C ILE A 148 -1.94 3.13 -20.38
N LEU A 149 -1.51 3.56 -19.21
CA LEU A 149 -0.71 4.76 -19.04
C LEU A 149 0.75 4.34 -18.88
N LEU A 150 1.59 4.86 -19.74
CA LEU A 150 3.04 4.78 -19.66
C LEU A 150 3.54 6.16 -19.26
N GLN A 151 4.41 6.22 -18.28
CA GLN A 151 5.10 7.46 -17.91
C GLN A 151 6.60 7.19 -18.00
N THR A 152 7.30 8.03 -18.73
CA THR A 152 8.76 8.06 -18.68
C THR A 152 9.15 8.57 -17.30
N ARG A 153 10.07 7.91 -16.65
CA ARG A 153 10.81 8.54 -15.57
C ARG A 153 11.76 9.53 -16.25
N ASP A 154 11.30 10.77 -16.41
CA ASP A 154 12.20 11.82 -16.82
C ASP A 154 13.35 11.87 -15.83
N GLY A 155 14.58 11.81 -16.30
CA GLY A 155 15.78 11.94 -15.46
C GLY A 155 15.89 13.31 -14.74
N SER A 156 14.82 14.12 -14.79
CA SER A 156 14.65 15.38 -14.06
C SER A 156 13.73 15.25 -12.84
N SER A 157 13.15 14.05 -12.58
CA SER A 157 12.49 13.73 -11.30
C SER A 157 12.59 12.22 -11.02
N GLU A 158 13.81 11.67 -10.87
CA GLU A 158 13.97 10.60 -9.92
C GLU A 158 13.52 11.21 -8.59
N ARG A 159 12.28 10.88 -8.16
CA ARG A 159 11.95 11.12 -6.76
C ARG A 159 13.07 10.47 -5.99
N GLU A 160 13.83 11.28 -5.28
CA GLU A 160 14.93 10.76 -4.49
C GLU A 160 14.38 9.63 -3.61
N SER A 161 15.07 8.48 -3.59
CA SER A 161 14.66 7.35 -2.75
C SER A 161 14.30 7.86 -1.35
N LEU A 162 13.12 7.49 -0.85
CA LEU A 162 12.63 7.97 0.43
C LEU A 162 13.48 7.39 1.55
N LYS A 163 14.06 8.25 2.38
CA LYS A 163 14.91 7.92 3.52
C LYS A 163 14.29 8.56 4.75
N GLY A 164 13.45 7.82 5.45
CA GLY A 164 12.62 8.37 6.51
C GLY A 164 12.96 7.87 7.90
N ALA A 165 12.44 8.58 8.90
CA ALA A 165 12.40 8.10 10.27
C ALA A 165 11.00 8.30 10.86
N TRP A 166 10.52 7.30 11.63
CA TRP A 166 9.33 7.48 12.46
C TRP A 166 9.66 8.36 13.66
N VAL A 167 8.80 9.33 13.91
CA VAL A 167 8.85 10.24 15.06
C VAL A 167 7.59 9.99 15.89
N SER A 168 7.71 9.18 16.92
CA SER A 168 6.60 8.79 17.79
C SER A 168 6.37 9.83 18.89
N THR A 169 5.13 10.27 19.03
CA THR A 169 4.71 11.19 20.11
C THR A 169 4.15 10.45 21.32
N VAL A 170 3.59 9.26 21.12
CA VAL A 170 3.08 8.44 22.22
C VAL A 170 4.19 8.15 23.23
N TYR A 171 3.88 8.28 24.51
CA TYR A 171 4.83 8.15 25.62
C TYR A 171 5.99 9.15 25.58
N ASN A 172 5.88 10.23 24.80
CA ASN A 172 7.00 11.15 24.54
C ASN A 172 8.27 10.40 24.09
N LEU A 173 8.10 9.39 23.23
CA LEU A 173 9.19 8.50 22.84
C LEU A 173 10.27 9.24 22.08
N ASP A 174 9.90 9.97 21.03
CA ASP A 174 10.82 10.72 20.18
C ASP A 174 10.66 12.23 20.33
N TRP A 175 9.41 12.72 20.38
CA TRP A 175 9.06 14.14 20.53
C TRP A 175 7.61 14.31 21.02
N PRO A 176 7.29 15.39 21.77
CA PRO A 176 8.22 16.22 22.51
C PRO A 176 8.76 15.50 23.75
N SER A 177 9.82 15.99 24.38
CA SER A 177 10.25 15.43 25.65
C SER A 177 9.25 15.74 26.77
N ASP A 178 9.14 14.86 27.77
CA ASP A 178 8.32 15.08 28.97
C ASP A 178 8.79 16.31 29.80
N LYS A 179 10.03 16.74 29.58
CA LYS A 179 10.62 17.93 30.22
C LYS A 179 10.20 19.24 29.56
N SER A 180 9.47 19.18 28.43
CA SER A 180 8.99 20.33 27.68
C SER A 180 7.46 20.49 27.71
N TYR A 181 6.77 19.79 28.61
CA TYR A 181 5.32 19.92 28.75
C TYR A 181 4.89 21.37 28.96
N GLY A 182 3.98 21.87 28.09
CA GLY A 182 3.46 23.22 28.11
C GLY A 182 4.49 24.32 27.76
N GLN A 183 5.67 23.96 27.26
CA GLN A 183 6.73 24.89 26.89
C GLN A 183 6.90 24.93 25.36
N ALA A 184 6.04 25.68 24.68
CA ALA A 184 5.98 25.75 23.23
C ALA A 184 7.34 25.97 22.56
N GLU A 185 8.11 26.96 23.01
CA GLU A 185 9.41 27.29 22.39
C GLU A 185 10.45 26.18 22.57
N LYS A 186 10.41 25.48 23.69
CA LYS A 186 11.29 24.33 23.91
C LYS A 186 10.91 23.15 23.04
N GLN A 187 9.62 22.86 22.89
CA GLN A 187 9.13 21.80 21.98
C GLN A 187 9.53 22.10 20.54
N LYS A 188 9.41 23.35 20.10
CA LYS A 188 9.87 23.80 18.77
C LYS A 188 11.37 23.58 18.58
N GLN A 189 12.19 23.98 19.57
CA GLN A 189 13.66 23.78 19.53
C GLN A 189 14.02 22.29 19.47
N GLU A 190 13.36 21.44 20.27
CA GLU A 190 13.55 19.99 20.26
C GLU A 190 13.25 19.39 18.88
N TYR A 191 12.19 19.86 18.20
CA TYR A 191 11.83 19.37 16.87
C TYR A 191 12.82 19.84 15.80
N VAL A 192 13.22 21.11 15.82
CA VAL A 192 14.25 21.66 14.91
C VAL A 192 15.55 20.85 15.03
N GLN A 193 16.03 20.63 16.27
CA GLN A 193 17.23 19.83 16.49
C GLN A 193 17.07 18.39 15.97
N LEU A 194 15.90 17.78 16.19
CA LEU A 194 15.62 16.43 15.68
C LEU A 194 15.75 16.38 14.16
N LEU A 195 15.15 17.33 13.44
CA LEU A 195 15.23 17.40 11.98
C LEU A 195 16.66 17.63 11.48
N ASP A 196 17.42 18.54 12.11
CA ASP A 196 18.81 18.83 11.75
C ASP A 196 19.68 17.57 11.88
N GLU A 197 19.46 16.79 12.94
CA GLU A 197 20.17 15.55 13.17
C GLU A 197 19.78 14.46 12.13
N LEU A 198 18.48 14.32 11.80
CA LEU A 198 18.02 13.37 10.76
C LEU A 198 18.56 13.74 9.38
N GLN A 199 18.44 15.00 8.98
CA GLN A 199 18.99 15.50 7.72
C GLN A 199 20.50 15.30 7.66
N GLY A 200 21.21 15.56 8.78
CA GLY A 200 22.64 15.31 8.91
C GLY A 200 23.05 13.83 8.80
N MET A 201 22.13 12.90 8.89
CA MET A 201 22.34 11.47 8.63
C MET A 201 22.08 11.09 7.17
N GLY A 202 21.53 12.00 6.36
CA GLY A 202 21.16 11.79 4.97
C GLY A 202 19.69 11.40 4.78
N LEU A 203 18.82 11.61 5.79
CA LEU A 203 17.39 11.36 5.67
C LEU A 203 16.68 12.57 5.03
N ASN A 204 15.61 12.29 4.29
CA ASN A 204 14.82 13.28 3.55
C ASN A 204 13.31 13.22 3.85
N ALA A 205 12.87 12.44 4.86
CA ALA A 205 11.48 12.37 5.27
C ALA A 205 11.30 12.14 6.77
N ALA A 206 10.24 12.71 7.33
CA ALA A 206 9.81 12.48 8.72
C ALA A 206 8.37 11.94 8.74
N PHE A 207 8.17 10.78 9.38
CA PHE A 207 6.87 10.15 9.62
C PHE A 207 6.44 10.46 11.04
N VAL A 208 5.70 11.55 11.22
CA VAL A 208 5.40 12.11 12.56
C VAL A 208 4.04 11.66 13.04
N GLN A 209 4.00 11.03 14.23
CA GLN A 209 2.76 10.58 14.85
C GLN A 209 1.91 11.76 15.33
N VAL A 210 0.85 12.08 14.59
CA VAL A 210 -0.01 13.25 14.85
C VAL A 210 -1.29 12.88 15.60
N ARG A 211 -1.66 11.59 15.62
CA ARG A 211 -2.82 11.06 16.35
C ARG A 211 -2.45 9.77 17.09
N PRO A 212 -1.90 9.87 18.31
CA PRO A 212 -1.34 8.71 19.02
C PRO A 212 -2.39 7.82 19.70
N SER A 213 -3.47 8.38 20.28
CA SER A 213 -4.44 7.64 21.10
C SER A 213 -5.83 8.28 21.08
N ALA A 214 -6.43 8.39 19.89
CA ALA A 214 -7.69 9.08 19.64
C ALA A 214 -7.69 10.55 20.14
N ASP A 215 -6.52 11.16 20.18
CA ASP A 215 -6.24 12.55 20.50
C ASP A 215 -5.33 13.13 19.42
N SER A 216 -5.02 14.41 19.44
CA SER A 216 -4.27 15.09 18.37
C SER A 216 -3.16 15.97 18.89
N ILE A 217 -2.15 16.20 18.05
CA ILE A 217 -1.13 17.23 18.25
C ILE A 217 -1.38 18.46 17.35
N TYR A 218 -2.62 18.63 16.90
CA TYR A 218 -3.09 19.75 16.09
C TYR A 218 -4.47 20.21 16.59
N PRO A 219 -4.90 21.45 16.31
CA PRO A 219 -6.25 21.90 16.59
C PRO A 219 -7.27 21.04 15.88
N SER A 220 -8.10 20.31 16.62
CA SER A 220 -9.16 19.45 16.08
C SER A 220 -10.51 19.82 16.66
N ALA A 221 -11.55 19.81 15.81
CA ALA A 221 -12.93 19.93 16.24
C ALA A 221 -13.50 18.60 16.75
N LEU A 222 -12.86 17.47 16.48
CA LEU A 222 -13.38 16.11 16.70
C LEU A 222 -12.73 15.41 17.89
N VAL A 223 -11.45 15.68 18.18
CA VAL A 223 -10.68 14.96 19.18
C VAL A 223 -9.95 15.92 20.11
N PRO A 224 -9.63 15.53 21.36
CA PRO A 224 -8.93 16.41 22.29
C PRO A 224 -7.44 16.56 21.96
N TRP A 225 -6.84 17.64 22.45
CA TRP A 225 -5.40 17.79 22.50
C TRP A 225 -4.73 16.63 23.22
N SER A 226 -3.65 16.13 22.67
CA SER A 226 -2.88 15.05 23.27
C SER A 226 -2.17 15.47 24.57
N ARG A 227 -2.24 14.61 25.57
CA ARG A 227 -1.52 14.84 26.83
C ARG A 227 0.00 14.91 26.69
N TYR A 228 0.53 14.40 25.59
CA TYR A 228 1.98 14.40 25.35
C TYR A 228 2.55 15.78 25.04
N LEU A 229 1.70 16.79 24.77
CA LEU A 229 2.11 18.18 24.60
C LEU A 229 2.18 18.96 25.93
N SER A 230 1.23 18.73 26.82
CA SER A 230 1.04 19.55 28.03
C SER A 230 1.12 18.77 29.34
N GLY A 231 1.22 17.43 29.27
CA GLY A 231 1.10 16.53 30.43
C GLY A 231 -0.34 16.20 30.81
N LYS A 232 -1.34 16.90 30.23
CA LYS A 232 -2.78 16.66 30.48
C LYS A 232 -3.57 16.72 29.17
N GLN A 233 -4.41 15.71 28.92
CA GLN A 233 -5.24 15.66 27.73
C GLN A 233 -6.28 16.80 27.71
N GLY A 234 -6.56 17.34 26.52
CA GLY A 234 -7.52 18.42 26.31
C GLY A 234 -6.98 19.82 26.61
N VAL A 235 -5.73 19.96 27.03
CA VAL A 235 -5.11 21.26 27.29
C VAL A 235 -4.42 21.75 26.02
N ASP A 236 -4.84 22.92 25.54
CA ASP A 236 -4.25 23.63 24.40
C ASP A 236 -2.79 23.98 24.72
N PRO A 237 -1.83 23.61 23.86
CA PRO A 237 -0.41 23.93 24.05
C PRO A 237 -0.06 25.40 23.76
N GLY A 238 -1.02 26.22 23.30
CA GLY A 238 -0.83 27.62 22.97
C GLY A 238 -0.20 27.90 21.61
N TYR A 239 -0.08 26.89 20.74
CA TYR A 239 0.38 27.00 19.35
C TYR A 239 -0.13 25.81 18.53
N ASP A 240 0.04 25.85 17.22
CA ASP A 240 -0.23 24.71 16.33
C ASP A 240 1.07 23.93 16.09
N PRO A 241 1.30 22.80 16.80
CA PRO A 241 2.49 21.98 16.59
C PRO A 241 2.61 21.41 15.19
N LEU A 242 1.49 20.98 14.59
CA LEU A 242 1.51 20.35 13.28
C LEU A 242 1.91 21.34 12.19
N ALA A 243 1.33 22.54 12.17
CA ALA A 243 1.70 23.60 11.23
C ALA A 243 3.20 23.93 11.32
N PHE A 244 3.70 24.10 12.56
CA PHE A 244 5.11 24.38 12.81
C PHE A 244 6.02 23.23 12.29
N MET A 245 5.66 21.99 12.58
CA MET A 245 6.47 20.83 12.18
C MET A 245 6.54 20.64 10.67
N ILE A 246 5.43 20.84 9.96
CA ILE A 246 5.40 20.79 8.49
C ILE A 246 6.32 21.88 7.92
N GLU A 247 6.16 23.13 8.38
CA GLU A 247 6.98 24.25 7.91
C GLU A 247 8.48 23.98 8.10
N GLU A 248 8.89 23.54 9.31
CA GLU A 248 10.30 23.25 9.59
C GLU A 248 10.87 22.07 8.81
N THR A 249 10.03 21.05 8.54
CA THR A 249 10.40 19.91 7.73
C THR A 249 10.62 20.33 6.27
N HIS A 250 9.69 21.09 5.70
CA HIS A 250 9.78 21.60 4.32
C HIS A 250 10.91 22.60 4.13
N LYS A 251 11.23 23.46 5.11
CA LYS A 251 12.41 24.35 5.06
C LYS A 251 13.73 23.59 4.83
N ARG A 252 13.78 22.32 5.20
CA ARG A 252 14.93 21.43 5.02
C ARG A 252 14.86 20.61 3.73
N GLY A 253 13.84 20.81 2.91
CA GLY A 253 13.58 19.99 1.71
C GLY A 253 13.23 18.55 2.05
N MET A 254 12.72 18.28 3.26
CA MET A 254 12.28 16.97 3.71
C MET A 254 10.76 16.82 3.56
N GLU A 255 10.29 15.61 3.29
CA GLU A 255 8.86 15.28 3.25
C GLU A 255 8.30 15.09 4.67
N PHE A 256 7.05 15.53 4.89
CA PHE A 256 6.31 15.35 6.13
C PHE A 256 5.15 14.38 5.91
N HIS A 257 5.24 13.17 6.48
CA HIS A 257 4.17 12.20 6.48
C HIS A 257 3.45 12.21 7.83
N ALA A 258 2.17 12.56 7.84
CA ALA A 258 1.35 12.55 9.04
C ALA A 258 0.96 11.10 9.40
N TRP A 259 1.47 10.62 10.53
CA TRP A 259 1.21 9.27 11.01
C TRP A 259 0.06 9.23 12.02
N PHE A 260 -0.93 8.41 11.74
CA PHE A 260 -2.10 8.17 12.57
C PHE A 260 -2.12 6.74 13.09
N ASN A 261 -2.40 6.56 14.39
CA ASN A 261 -2.83 5.29 14.92
C ASN A 261 -4.38 5.27 14.88
N PRO A 262 -5.02 4.46 14.00
CA PRO A 262 -6.43 4.64 13.73
C PRO A 262 -7.33 4.17 14.88
N PHE A 263 -7.11 2.97 15.44
CA PHE A 263 -8.08 2.32 16.32
C PHE A 263 -7.71 2.29 17.80
N ARG A 264 -6.48 2.62 18.17
CA ARG A 264 -6.12 2.71 19.58
C ARG A 264 -6.77 3.94 20.23
N ALA A 265 -7.64 3.72 21.22
CA ALA A 265 -8.27 4.80 21.97
C ALA A 265 -7.45 5.20 23.20
N THR A 266 -6.86 4.21 23.92
CA THR A 266 -6.02 4.49 25.10
C THR A 266 -4.76 3.64 25.08
N VAL A 267 -3.74 4.07 25.82
CA VAL A 267 -2.49 3.31 26.01
C VAL A 267 -2.54 2.40 27.24
N ASP A 268 -3.54 2.59 28.08
CA ASP A 268 -3.84 1.80 29.29
C ASP A 268 -5.37 1.66 29.46
N GLY A 269 -5.82 0.98 30.52
CA GLY A 269 -7.24 0.79 30.83
C GLY A 269 -7.90 1.96 31.56
N LYS A 270 -7.23 3.09 31.75
CA LYS A 270 -7.72 4.21 32.55
C LYS A 270 -8.46 5.22 31.69
N THR A 271 -9.63 5.63 32.16
CA THR A 271 -10.48 6.65 31.51
C THR A 271 -10.63 7.92 32.31
N ASP A 272 -10.26 7.92 33.60
CA ASP A 272 -10.49 9.02 34.55
C ASP A 272 -9.80 10.34 34.16
N SER A 273 -8.72 10.26 33.40
CA SER A 273 -7.94 11.44 32.95
C SER A 273 -8.23 11.85 31.51
N LEU A 274 -9.21 11.21 30.84
CA LEU A 274 -9.57 11.54 29.49
C LEU A 274 -10.44 12.80 29.44
N ALA A 275 -10.26 13.59 28.38
CA ALA A 275 -11.10 14.76 28.13
C ALA A 275 -12.53 14.35 27.75
N ALA A 276 -13.52 15.21 28.02
CA ALA A 276 -14.93 14.90 27.79
C ALA A 276 -15.26 14.60 26.31
N ASN A 277 -14.53 15.20 25.36
CA ASN A 277 -14.66 14.95 23.92
C ASN A 277 -13.76 13.81 23.41
N HIS A 278 -13.08 13.08 24.29
CA HIS A 278 -12.37 11.87 23.88
C HIS A 278 -13.38 10.78 23.52
N VAL A 279 -13.15 10.04 22.42
CA VAL A 279 -14.09 9.04 21.89
C VAL A 279 -14.52 8.00 22.91
N ALA A 280 -13.66 7.59 23.83
CA ALA A 280 -14.00 6.64 24.89
C ALA A 280 -14.96 7.21 25.94
N ILE A 281 -15.11 8.53 26.02
CA ILE A 281 -16.06 9.23 26.91
C ILE A 281 -17.31 9.63 26.12
N ALA A 282 -17.12 10.22 24.93
CA ALA A 282 -18.22 10.72 24.10
C ALA A 282 -19.03 9.61 23.44
N HIS A 283 -18.39 8.49 23.09
CA HIS A 283 -18.97 7.34 22.39
C HIS A 283 -18.52 6.00 23.00
N PRO A 284 -18.86 5.73 24.26
CA PRO A 284 -18.47 4.48 24.91
C PRO A 284 -19.01 3.22 24.21
N GLU A 285 -20.10 3.34 23.46
CA GLU A 285 -20.69 2.28 22.64
C GLU A 285 -19.81 1.86 21.46
N TRP A 286 -18.85 2.68 21.06
CA TRP A 286 -17.88 2.36 20.01
C TRP A 286 -16.62 1.68 20.54
N ILE A 287 -16.49 1.55 21.86
CA ILE A 287 -15.24 1.15 22.50
C ILE A 287 -15.28 -0.32 22.92
N VAL A 288 -14.16 -0.99 22.70
CA VAL A 288 -13.88 -2.35 23.16
C VAL A 288 -12.66 -2.33 24.07
N LEU A 289 -12.79 -2.95 25.24
CA LEU A 289 -11.66 -3.20 26.14
C LEU A 289 -11.03 -4.55 25.75
N SER A 290 -9.76 -4.53 25.38
CA SER A 290 -8.99 -5.71 25.01
C SER A 290 -7.56 -5.59 25.54
N GLY A 291 -7.03 -6.61 26.21
CA GLY A 291 -5.68 -6.62 26.75
C GLY A 291 -5.38 -5.45 27.69
N GLY A 292 -6.37 -4.94 28.44
CA GLY A 292 -6.24 -3.82 29.36
C GLY A 292 -6.13 -2.44 28.68
N LYS A 293 -6.49 -2.33 27.40
CA LYS A 293 -6.52 -1.06 26.63
C LYS A 293 -7.84 -0.90 25.92
N HIS A 294 -8.26 0.33 25.69
CA HIS A 294 -9.45 0.65 24.92
C HIS A 294 -9.11 0.82 23.43
N TYR A 295 -9.97 0.24 22.61
CA TYR A 295 -9.90 0.32 21.16
C TYR A 295 -11.22 0.82 20.59
N ILE A 296 -11.16 1.61 19.54
CA ILE A 296 -12.34 1.92 18.71
C ILE A 296 -12.66 0.67 17.90
N ASN A 297 -13.92 0.23 17.93
CA ASN A 297 -14.35 -1.00 17.26
C ASN A 297 -14.43 -0.80 15.74
N PRO A 298 -13.56 -1.47 14.95
CA PRO A 298 -13.61 -1.34 13.49
C PRO A 298 -14.89 -1.88 12.86
N GLY A 299 -15.63 -2.71 13.58
CA GLY A 299 -16.90 -3.29 13.15
C GLY A 299 -18.06 -2.30 13.08
N ILE A 300 -17.93 -1.12 13.70
CA ILE A 300 -18.98 -0.09 13.74
C ILE A 300 -18.72 0.96 12.65
N PRO A 301 -19.64 1.11 11.66
CA PRO A 301 -19.45 2.05 10.54
C PRO A 301 -19.22 3.51 10.97
N GLU A 302 -20.01 3.99 11.94
CA GLU A 302 -19.93 5.36 12.46
C GLU A 302 -18.58 5.62 13.15
N ALA A 303 -18.05 4.61 13.84
CA ALA A 303 -16.74 4.68 14.49
C ALA A 303 -15.60 4.78 13.45
N ARG A 304 -15.69 4.02 12.35
CA ARG A 304 -14.73 4.15 11.23
C ARG A 304 -14.82 5.54 10.57
N GLN A 305 -16.05 6.04 10.35
CA GLN A 305 -16.25 7.36 9.75
C GLN A 305 -15.66 8.48 10.61
N HIS A 306 -15.83 8.42 11.93
CA HIS A 306 -15.21 9.37 12.86
C HIS A 306 -13.67 9.42 12.74
N ILE A 307 -13.03 8.26 12.57
CA ILE A 307 -11.58 8.20 12.36
C ILE A 307 -11.21 8.82 11.02
N ILE A 308 -11.94 8.49 9.94
CA ILE A 308 -11.75 9.09 8.62
C ILE A 308 -11.88 10.61 8.70
N ASP A 309 -12.92 11.12 9.36
CA ASP A 309 -13.16 12.56 9.50
C ASP A 309 -12.01 13.26 10.24
N ALA A 310 -11.48 12.67 11.32
CA ALA A 310 -10.34 13.19 12.04
C ALA A 310 -9.05 13.23 11.20
N ILE A 311 -8.81 12.21 10.37
CA ILE A 311 -7.68 12.19 9.42
C ILE A 311 -7.89 13.28 8.35
N MET A 312 -9.12 13.42 7.86
CA MET A 312 -9.46 14.39 6.81
C MET A 312 -9.40 15.85 7.29
N GLU A 313 -9.45 16.13 8.61
CA GLU A 313 -9.11 17.47 9.15
C GLU A 313 -7.68 17.84 8.75
N VAL A 314 -6.73 16.92 8.92
CA VAL A 314 -5.32 17.15 8.57
C VAL A 314 -5.14 17.22 7.06
N VAL A 315 -5.72 16.31 6.30
CA VAL A 315 -5.64 16.28 4.82
C VAL A 315 -6.11 17.59 4.21
N ARG A 316 -7.20 18.19 4.73
CA ARG A 316 -7.76 19.43 4.19
C ARG A 316 -7.06 20.68 4.70
N GLY A 317 -6.59 20.64 5.96
CA GLY A 317 -6.09 21.81 6.67
C GLY A 317 -4.59 22.06 6.51
N TYR A 318 -3.81 21.07 6.12
CA TYR A 318 -2.35 21.15 6.16
C TYR A 318 -1.70 20.68 4.86
N ASP A 319 -0.52 21.20 4.59
CA ASP A 319 0.30 20.86 3.41
C ASP A 319 1.25 19.70 3.73
N ILE A 320 0.68 18.51 3.97
CA ILE A 320 1.43 17.29 4.21
C ILE A 320 1.74 16.58 2.90
N ASP A 321 2.83 15.78 2.86
CA ASP A 321 3.25 14.99 1.70
C ASP A 321 2.62 13.60 1.70
N GLY A 322 2.24 13.09 2.88
CA GLY A 322 1.60 11.79 3.01
C GLY A 322 0.75 11.61 4.27
N VAL A 323 -0.22 10.70 4.16
CA VAL A 323 -0.95 10.09 5.27
C VAL A 323 -0.37 8.71 5.51
N HIS A 324 0.03 8.43 6.73
CA HIS A 324 0.64 7.17 7.13
C HIS A 324 -0.16 6.50 8.25
N LEU A 325 -0.52 5.22 8.09
CA LEU A 325 -1.07 4.40 9.17
C LEU A 325 -0.04 3.38 9.63
N ASP A 326 -0.08 3.04 10.92
CA ASP A 326 0.71 1.95 11.48
C ASP A 326 0.01 0.58 11.38
N ASP A 327 0.48 -0.40 12.15
CA ASP A 327 0.01 -1.79 12.13
C ASP A 327 -1.10 -2.11 13.15
N TYR A 328 -1.54 -1.12 13.95
CA TYR A 328 -2.52 -1.35 15.01
C TYR A 328 -3.97 -1.23 14.53
N PHE A 329 -4.45 -2.24 13.78
CA PHE A 329 -5.85 -2.37 13.38
C PHE A 329 -6.65 -3.08 14.47
N TYR A 330 -6.67 -4.41 14.50
CA TYR A 330 -7.07 -5.17 15.67
C TYR A 330 -5.84 -5.49 16.52
N PRO A 331 -5.95 -5.59 17.86
CA PRO A 331 -4.83 -6.01 18.68
C PRO A 331 -4.43 -7.46 18.37
N SER A 332 -3.12 -7.74 18.32
CA SER A 332 -2.55 -9.04 17.98
C SER A 332 -2.73 -10.12 19.07
N GLY A 333 -3.34 -9.79 20.20
CA GLY A 333 -3.53 -10.71 21.31
C GLY A 333 -4.71 -10.36 22.18
N GLY A 334 -5.17 -11.35 22.94
CA GLY A 334 -6.33 -11.20 23.82
C GLY A 334 -7.66 -11.37 23.11
N THR A 335 -8.75 -11.32 23.91
CA THR A 335 -10.11 -11.38 23.38
C THR A 335 -10.56 -10.00 22.96
N PHE A 336 -11.13 -9.88 21.76
CA PHE A 336 -11.77 -8.67 21.27
C PHE A 336 -13.28 -8.91 21.20
N PRO A 337 -14.08 -8.43 22.19
CA PRO A 337 -15.51 -8.72 22.29
C PRO A 337 -16.34 -7.83 21.38
N ASP A 338 -16.40 -8.16 20.09
CA ASP A 338 -17.14 -7.45 19.04
C ASP A 338 -18.35 -8.22 18.48
N ASP A 339 -18.87 -9.21 19.25
CA ASP A 339 -20.00 -10.07 18.80
C ASP A 339 -21.27 -9.28 18.52
N ALA A 340 -21.58 -8.28 19.32
CA ALA A 340 -22.72 -7.40 19.09
C ALA A 340 -22.59 -6.62 17.78
N ALA A 341 -21.40 -6.10 17.49
CA ALA A 341 -21.13 -5.41 16.23
C ALA A 341 -21.17 -6.39 15.04
N TYR A 342 -20.65 -7.61 15.20
CA TYR A 342 -20.74 -8.67 14.18
C TYR A 342 -22.19 -9.02 13.84
N ALA A 343 -23.06 -9.11 14.84
CA ALA A 343 -24.47 -9.38 14.63
C ALA A 343 -25.20 -8.21 13.97
N ALA A 344 -24.87 -6.96 14.34
CA ALA A 344 -25.55 -5.76 13.87
C ALA A 344 -25.05 -5.27 12.49
N TYR A 345 -23.75 -5.38 12.23
CA TYR A 345 -23.06 -4.73 11.08
C TYR A 345 -22.35 -5.75 10.18
N ASN A 346 -23.04 -6.82 9.80
CA ASN A 346 -22.54 -7.83 8.85
C ASN A 346 -23.43 -7.90 7.61
N PRO A 347 -23.43 -6.85 6.75
CA PRO A 347 -24.31 -6.78 5.58
C PRO A 347 -24.02 -7.89 4.55
N GLY A 348 -22.75 -8.33 4.46
CA GLY A 348 -22.32 -9.42 3.58
C GLY A 348 -22.69 -10.81 4.11
N LYS A 349 -23.26 -10.91 5.31
CA LYS A 349 -23.58 -12.18 6.00
C LYS A 349 -22.39 -13.15 6.03
N LEU A 350 -21.19 -12.62 6.22
CA LEU A 350 -19.97 -13.41 6.34
C LEU A 350 -20.09 -14.35 7.54
N GLY A 351 -20.03 -15.65 7.30
CA GLY A 351 -20.18 -16.66 8.34
C GLY A 351 -18.95 -16.81 9.24
N ASN A 352 -17.81 -16.30 8.80
CA ASN A 352 -16.55 -16.30 9.54
C ASN A 352 -16.26 -14.91 10.12
N LYS A 353 -16.16 -14.80 11.44
CA LYS A 353 -15.90 -13.54 12.13
C LYS A 353 -14.53 -12.94 11.77
N ALA A 354 -13.52 -13.76 11.49
CA ALA A 354 -12.21 -13.27 11.05
C ALA A 354 -12.29 -12.61 9.67
N ASP A 355 -13.08 -13.15 8.73
CA ASP A 355 -13.31 -12.55 7.42
C ASP A 355 -14.10 -11.24 7.54
N TRP A 356 -15.07 -11.18 8.44
CA TRP A 356 -15.81 -9.95 8.72
C TRP A 356 -14.89 -8.86 9.32
N ARG A 357 -13.97 -9.22 10.19
CA ARG A 357 -12.97 -8.28 10.73
C ARG A 357 -12.08 -7.74 9.62
N ARG A 358 -11.59 -8.61 8.72
CA ARG A 358 -10.81 -8.18 7.54
C ARG A 358 -11.62 -7.28 6.61
N ASP A 359 -12.88 -7.60 6.36
CA ASP A 359 -13.78 -6.76 5.55
C ASP A 359 -13.95 -5.35 6.15
N ASN A 360 -14.08 -5.23 7.48
CA ASN A 360 -14.16 -3.93 8.14
C ASN A 360 -12.90 -3.09 7.94
N ILE A 361 -11.72 -3.70 8.07
CA ILE A 361 -10.46 -3.00 7.83
C ILE A 361 -10.30 -2.66 6.34
N ASN A 362 -10.65 -3.57 5.44
CA ASN A 362 -10.64 -3.33 3.99
C ASN A 362 -11.52 -2.14 3.61
N ARG A 363 -12.73 -2.05 4.16
CA ARG A 363 -13.63 -0.89 3.96
C ARG A 363 -12.99 0.39 4.45
N PHE A 364 -12.45 0.40 5.67
CA PHE A 364 -11.79 1.56 6.24
C PHE A 364 -10.62 2.04 5.38
N VAL A 365 -9.73 1.14 4.98
CA VAL A 365 -8.55 1.47 4.15
C VAL A 365 -8.98 2.03 2.79
N LYS A 366 -9.96 1.39 2.14
CA LYS A 366 -10.49 1.83 0.86
C LYS A 366 -11.16 3.20 0.96
N GLU A 367 -12.10 3.37 1.89
CA GLU A 367 -12.88 4.61 2.07
C GLU A 367 -11.99 5.79 2.43
N LEU A 368 -10.96 5.55 3.25
CA LEU A 368 -9.96 6.57 3.59
C LEU A 368 -9.14 6.97 2.36
N GLY A 369 -8.59 6.02 1.60
CA GLY A 369 -7.82 6.29 0.38
C GLY A 369 -8.64 7.06 -0.66
N GLU A 370 -9.88 6.64 -0.91
CA GLU A 370 -10.79 7.36 -1.81
C GLU A 370 -11.09 8.79 -1.33
N SER A 371 -11.19 9.00 -0.01
CA SER A 371 -11.43 10.33 0.57
C SER A 371 -10.21 11.24 0.46
N ILE A 372 -9.02 10.70 0.71
CA ILE A 372 -7.75 11.41 0.55
C ILE A 372 -7.57 11.86 -0.90
N HIS A 373 -7.62 10.93 -1.86
CA HIS A 373 -7.36 11.22 -3.26
C HIS A 373 -8.45 12.11 -3.90
N ARG A 374 -9.70 12.05 -3.41
CA ARG A 374 -10.74 12.99 -3.83
C ARG A 374 -10.44 14.41 -3.38
N ALA A 375 -9.85 14.59 -2.19
CA ALA A 375 -9.49 15.90 -1.65
C ALA A 375 -8.17 16.43 -2.22
N LYS A 376 -7.15 15.57 -2.28
CA LYS A 376 -5.81 15.87 -2.75
C LYS A 376 -5.26 14.70 -3.59
N PRO A 377 -5.45 14.69 -4.92
CA PRO A 377 -5.11 13.56 -5.79
C PRO A 377 -3.63 13.15 -5.77
N GLN A 378 -2.72 14.05 -5.39
CA GLN A 378 -1.29 13.80 -5.36
C GLN A 378 -0.76 13.40 -3.97
N LEU A 379 -1.62 13.47 -2.94
CA LEU A 379 -1.21 13.15 -1.58
C LEU A 379 -1.01 11.65 -1.44
N GLN A 380 0.16 11.24 -0.94
CA GLN A 380 0.45 9.83 -0.72
C GLN A 380 -0.31 9.27 0.47
N TYR A 381 -0.80 8.06 0.33
CA TYR A 381 -1.42 7.30 1.40
C TYR A 381 -0.74 5.94 1.54
N GLY A 382 -0.14 5.68 2.68
CA GLY A 382 0.58 4.44 2.94
C GLY A 382 0.37 3.86 4.32
N ILE A 383 0.76 2.60 4.44
CA ILE A 383 0.57 1.80 5.65
C ILE A 383 1.84 1.02 5.96
N SER A 384 2.24 0.99 7.25
CA SER A 384 3.33 0.16 7.75
C SER A 384 2.79 -1.07 8.49
N PRO A 385 2.49 -2.16 7.78
CA PRO A 385 2.00 -3.38 8.39
C PRO A 385 3.13 -4.12 9.13
N PHE A 386 2.77 -5.09 9.95
CA PHE A 386 3.71 -6.05 10.51
C PHE A 386 4.48 -6.76 9.39
N GLY A 387 5.77 -7.09 9.61
CA GLY A 387 6.68 -7.54 8.55
C GLY A 387 6.33 -8.89 7.90
N VAL A 388 5.48 -9.72 8.54
CA VAL A 388 5.05 -11.01 8.01
C VAL A 388 3.54 -10.97 7.72
N TRP A 389 3.18 -11.19 6.44
CA TRP A 389 1.78 -11.31 6.05
C TRP A 389 1.17 -12.61 6.56
N ARG A 390 1.70 -13.76 6.14
CA ARG A 390 1.43 -15.13 6.64
C ARG A 390 2.66 -16.00 6.43
N ASN A 391 2.82 -17.02 7.26
CA ASN A 391 3.85 -18.03 7.04
C ASN A 391 3.47 -18.96 5.89
N ILE A 392 4.45 -19.51 5.18
CA ILE A 392 4.22 -20.49 4.10
C ILE A 392 3.51 -21.77 4.61
N ALA A 393 3.65 -22.10 5.87
CA ALA A 393 2.98 -23.23 6.49
C ALA A 393 1.46 -23.01 6.64
N ASP A 394 1.01 -21.76 6.77
CA ASP A 394 -0.39 -21.38 6.92
C ASP A 394 -1.05 -21.05 5.56
N ASP A 395 -0.24 -20.59 4.60
CA ASP A 395 -0.65 -20.28 3.23
C ASP A 395 0.51 -20.54 2.27
N PRO A 396 0.35 -21.41 1.24
CA PRO A 396 1.45 -21.71 0.30
C PRO A 396 2.02 -20.50 -0.45
N THR A 397 1.32 -19.38 -0.45
CA THR A 397 1.77 -18.11 -1.03
C THR A 397 2.37 -17.15 0.01
N GLY A 398 2.46 -17.57 1.27
CA GLY A 398 3.09 -16.83 2.35
C GLY A 398 4.61 -16.82 2.26
N SER A 399 5.24 -16.07 3.16
CA SER A 399 6.70 -16.04 3.26
C SER A 399 7.28 -17.30 3.93
N ASP A 400 8.51 -17.66 3.58
CA ASP A 400 9.26 -18.76 4.22
C ASP A 400 9.72 -18.34 5.62
N THR A 401 8.76 -18.22 6.52
CA THR A 401 8.92 -17.77 7.92
C THR A 401 8.13 -18.65 8.88
N ARG A 402 8.39 -18.46 10.18
CA ARG A 402 7.68 -19.10 11.30
C ARG A 402 7.32 -18.07 12.38
N ALA A 403 6.78 -16.92 11.94
CA ALA A 403 6.37 -15.84 12.84
C ALA A 403 5.16 -16.25 13.68
N GLY A 404 5.14 -15.87 14.96
CA GLY A 404 4.00 -16.10 15.85
C GLY A 404 2.86 -15.11 15.67
N VAL A 405 3.13 -13.94 15.05
CA VAL A 405 2.17 -12.87 14.74
C VAL A 405 2.27 -12.55 13.27
N THR A 406 1.12 -12.49 12.60
CA THR A 406 1.01 -12.16 11.17
C THR A 406 -0.05 -11.09 10.95
N THR A 407 0.07 -10.32 9.87
CA THR A 407 -0.88 -9.23 9.61
C THR A 407 -2.28 -9.78 9.33
N TYR A 408 -2.36 -10.82 8.49
CA TYR A 408 -3.62 -11.37 8.01
C TYR A 408 -4.43 -12.08 9.10
N ASP A 409 -3.78 -12.93 9.91
CA ASP A 409 -4.45 -13.76 10.91
C ASP A 409 -4.58 -13.08 12.26
N SER A 410 -3.55 -12.32 12.69
CA SER A 410 -3.52 -11.74 14.04
C SER A 410 -4.12 -10.35 14.11
N MET A 411 -3.92 -9.52 13.07
CA MET A 411 -4.39 -8.12 13.01
C MET A 411 -5.56 -7.92 12.06
N TYR A 412 -5.98 -8.98 11.38
CA TYR A 412 -7.06 -8.96 10.37
C TYR A 412 -6.83 -7.92 9.27
N ALA A 413 -5.55 -7.72 8.90
CA ALA A 413 -5.10 -6.76 7.89
C ALA A 413 -4.78 -7.49 6.58
N ASP A 414 -5.65 -7.35 5.58
CA ASP A 414 -5.49 -7.97 4.25
C ASP A 414 -4.71 -7.07 3.31
N VAL A 415 -3.43 -6.83 3.65
CA VAL A 415 -2.53 -5.92 2.94
C VAL A 415 -2.38 -6.27 1.46
N ARG A 416 -2.39 -7.56 1.12
CA ARG A 416 -2.31 -8.02 -0.29
C ARG A 416 -3.49 -7.52 -1.12
N THR A 417 -4.70 -7.49 -0.55
CA THR A 417 -5.86 -6.92 -1.21
C THR A 417 -5.67 -5.42 -1.44
N TRP A 418 -5.15 -4.68 -0.47
CA TRP A 418 -4.95 -3.24 -0.60
C TRP A 418 -3.95 -2.91 -1.71
N ILE A 419 -2.83 -3.66 -1.78
CA ILE A 419 -1.83 -3.56 -2.85
C ILE A 419 -2.45 -3.87 -4.22
N ARG A 420 -3.12 -5.01 -4.35
CA ARG A 420 -3.69 -5.47 -5.63
C ARG A 420 -4.81 -4.59 -6.17
N GLN A 421 -5.57 -3.96 -5.27
CA GLN A 421 -6.65 -3.04 -5.62
C GLN A 421 -6.18 -1.59 -5.79
N GLY A 422 -4.93 -1.27 -5.43
CA GLY A 422 -4.39 0.08 -5.49
C GLY A 422 -5.13 1.04 -4.54
N TRP A 423 -5.48 0.57 -3.33
CA TRP A 423 -6.13 1.42 -2.33
C TRP A 423 -5.14 2.26 -1.52
N ILE A 424 -3.87 1.91 -1.61
CA ILE A 424 -2.74 2.60 -0.98
C ILE A 424 -1.69 2.92 -2.04
N ASP A 425 -0.90 3.96 -1.83
CA ASP A 425 0.19 4.38 -2.74
C ASP A 425 1.53 3.76 -2.36
N TYR A 426 1.73 3.47 -1.08
CA TYR A 426 2.92 2.72 -0.63
C TYR A 426 2.61 1.78 0.53
N VAL A 427 3.42 0.75 0.66
CA VAL A 427 3.46 -0.17 1.81
C VAL A 427 4.86 -0.15 2.43
N ALA A 428 4.91 -0.06 3.77
CA ALA A 428 6.17 0.01 4.53
C ALA A 428 6.24 -1.10 5.58
N PRO A 429 6.39 -2.38 5.19
CA PRO A 429 6.43 -3.49 6.14
C PRO A 429 7.54 -3.33 7.16
N GLN A 430 7.23 -3.57 8.43
CA GLN A 430 8.16 -3.49 9.56
C GLN A 430 9.02 -4.76 9.61
N ILE A 431 10.09 -4.81 8.81
CA ILE A 431 10.99 -5.97 8.75
C ILE A 431 12.06 -5.84 9.83
N TYR A 432 11.66 -6.01 11.07
CA TYR A 432 12.49 -5.77 12.26
C TYR A 432 13.31 -7.00 12.69
N TRP A 433 13.80 -7.77 11.73
CA TRP A 433 14.69 -8.93 11.94
C TRP A 433 15.98 -8.78 11.15
N SER A 434 17.01 -9.48 11.60
CA SER A 434 18.31 -9.45 10.93
C SER A 434 18.37 -10.42 9.75
N LEU A 435 19.41 -10.27 8.93
CA LEU A 435 19.78 -11.23 7.89
C LEU A 435 20.14 -12.62 8.46
N SER A 436 20.44 -12.70 9.77
CA SER A 436 20.83 -13.94 10.47
C SER A 436 19.69 -14.57 11.29
N PHE A 437 18.49 -13.99 11.31
CA PHE A 437 17.40 -14.51 12.13
C PHE A 437 16.57 -15.53 11.34
N GLU A 438 16.90 -16.81 11.47
CA GLU A 438 16.34 -17.92 10.67
C GLU A 438 14.82 -18.08 10.71
N VAL A 439 14.15 -17.58 11.76
CA VAL A 439 12.69 -17.67 11.90
C VAL A 439 11.96 -16.73 10.95
N ALA A 440 12.55 -15.55 10.68
CA ALA A 440 12.01 -14.53 9.81
C ALA A 440 13.16 -13.68 9.23
N ARG A 441 13.90 -14.27 8.31
CA ARG A 441 15.08 -13.61 7.72
C ARG A 441 14.67 -12.37 6.94
N TYR A 442 15.46 -11.31 7.11
CA TYR A 442 15.24 -10.01 6.48
C TYR A 442 15.11 -10.10 4.95
N ASP A 443 16.09 -10.73 4.29
CA ASP A 443 16.13 -10.87 2.83
C ASP A 443 14.90 -11.63 2.27
N LYS A 444 14.50 -12.73 2.91
CA LYS A 444 13.31 -13.50 2.50
C LYS A 444 12.04 -12.66 2.57
N LEU A 445 11.93 -11.78 3.56
CA LEU A 445 10.78 -10.91 3.71
C LEU A 445 10.81 -9.78 2.69
N VAL A 446 11.96 -9.15 2.44
CA VAL A 446 12.10 -8.14 1.39
C VAL A 446 11.70 -8.72 0.04
N ASP A 447 12.22 -9.90 -0.33
CA ASP A 447 11.88 -10.58 -1.59
C ASP A 447 10.38 -10.90 -1.69
N TRP A 448 9.77 -11.34 -0.58
CA TRP A 448 8.35 -11.64 -0.55
C TRP A 448 7.50 -10.38 -0.79
N TRP A 449 7.80 -9.27 -0.09
CA TRP A 449 7.09 -8.01 -0.28
C TRP A 449 7.33 -7.41 -1.67
N ALA A 450 8.55 -7.50 -2.19
CA ALA A 450 8.88 -7.09 -3.55
C ALA A 450 8.03 -7.84 -4.58
N ASN A 451 7.84 -9.15 -4.41
CA ASN A 451 6.96 -9.94 -5.27
C ASN A 451 5.48 -9.52 -5.17
N GLU A 452 5.01 -9.10 -3.99
CA GLU A 452 3.61 -8.67 -3.82
C GLU A 452 3.31 -7.31 -4.47
N VAL A 453 4.25 -6.37 -4.46
CA VAL A 453 4.08 -5.07 -5.11
C VAL A 453 4.42 -5.10 -6.59
N ARG A 454 5.16 -6.12 -7.05
CA ARG A 454 5.61 -6.22 -8.44
C ARG A 454 4.44 -6.14 -9.42
N GLY A 455 4.53 -5.15 -10.32
CA GLY A 455 3.52 -4.89 -11.34
C GLY A 455 2.25 -4.23 -10.83
N THR A 456 2.30 -3.63 -9.65
CA THR A 456 1.32 -2.67 -9.13
C THR A 456 1.91 -1.26 -9.16
N ASN A 457 1.14 -0.25 -8.77
CA ASN A 457 1.62 1.12 -8.60
C ASN A 457 1.97 1.43 -7.13
N VAL A 458 1.96 0.41 -6.26
CA VAL A 458 2.24 0.58 -4.85
C VAL A 458 3.74 0.53 -4.63
N GLU A 459 4.30 1.59 -4.07
CA GLU A 459 5.72 1.68 -3.71
C GLU A 459 6.02 0.79 -2.50
N LEU A 460 7.18 0.14 -2.50
CA LEU A 460 7.67 -0.62 -1.36
C LEU A 460 8.74 0.18 -0.63
N LEU A 461 8.44 0.55 0.61
CA LEU A 461 9.40 1.10 1.56
C LEU A 461 9.71 0.04 2.61
N ILE A 462 10.94 -0.05 3.09
CA ILE A 462 11.30 -1.06 4.10
C ILE A 462 11.50 -0.43 5.46
N GLY A 463 10.82 -0.97 6.48
CA GLY A 463 10.99 -0.57 7.87
C GLY A 463 12.16 -1.27 8.54
N HIS A 464 13.07 -0.50 9.16
CA HIS A 464 14.27 -0.97 9.86
C HIS A 464 14.20 -0.72 11.36
N ALA A 465 14.93 -1.52 12.14
CA ALA A 465 14.91 -1.52 13.60
C ALA A 465 16.27 -1.19 14.25
N PRO A 466 16.78 0.06 14.12
CA PRO A 466 18.03 0.45 14.77
C PRO A 466 18.01 0.28 16.30
N TYR A 467 16.81 0.28 16.93
CA TYR A 467 16.66 0.03 18.37
C TYR A 467 17.13 -1.36 18.81
N LYS A 468 17.24 -2.32 17.88
CA LYS A 468 17.73 -3.67 18.17
C LYS A 468 19.25 -3.77 18.21
N LEU A 469 19.98 -2.79 17.68
CA LEU A 469 21.45 -2.79 17.71
C LEU A 469 21.97 -2.88 19.14
N GLY A 470 22.88 -3.81 19.38
CA GLY A 470 23.45 -4.13 20.69
C GLY A 470 22.61 -5.10 21.53
N THR A 471 21.47 -5.60 21.04
CA THR A 471 20.71 -6.65 21.71
C THR A 471 21.37 -8.01 21.51
N LYS A 472 20.92 -9.02 22.28
CA LYS A 472 21.42 -10.41 22.19
C LYS A 472 20.81 -11.22 21.04
N GLU A 473 19.83 -10.67 20.32
CA GLU A 473 19.26 -11.32 19.16
C GLU A 473 20.29 -11.46 18.04
N ALA A 474 20.23 -12.57 17.29
CA ALA A 474 21.20 -12.85 16.23
C ALA A 474 21.26 -11.73 15.19
N GLY A 475 22.47 -11.33 14.79
CA GLY A 475 22.74 -10.31 13.78
C GLY A 475 22.89 -8.88 14.32
N TRP A 476 22.43 -8.56 15.53
CA TRP A 476 22.36 -7.18 16.04
C TRP A 476 23.59 -6.71 16.84
N SER A 477 24.68 -7.46 16.80
CA SER A 477 25.93 -7.13 17.54
C SER A 477 26.77 -6.02 16.88
N SER A 478 26.43 -5.58 15.66
CA SER A 478 27.15 -4.56 14.90
C SER A 478 26.19 -3.66 14.12
N ALA A 479 26.50 -2.37 14.02
CA ALA A 479 25.77 -1.43 13.16
C ALA A 479 25.86 -1.79 11.67
N GLN A 480 26.84 -2.63 11.28
CA GLN A 480 26.97 -3.13 9.92
C GLN A 480 25.72 -3.92 9.46
N GLU A 481 24.95 -4.49 10.37
CA GLU A 481 23.69 -5.17 10.04
C GLU A 481 22.74 -4.24 9.28
N ILE A 482 22.51 -3.01 9.75
CA ILE A 482 21.67 -2.03 9.06
C ILE A 482 22.23 -1.71 7.66
N ILE A 483 23.55 -1.51 7.55
CA ILE A 483 24.19 -1.22 6.25
C ILE A 483 24.07 -2.42 5.29
N ASN A 484 24.16 -3.64 5.80
CA ASN A 484 23.96 -4.84 4.99
C ASN A 484 22.51 -4.95 4.49
N GLN A 485 21.52 -4.60 5.32
CA GLN A 485 20.12 -4.52 4.93
C GLN A 485 19.89 -3.47 3.83
N LEU A 486 20.44 -2.27 3.98
CA LEU A 486 20.37 -1.21 2.97
C LEU A 486 21.04 -1.63 1.65
N ASN A 487 22.20 -2.27 1.71
CA ASN A 487 22.87 -2.83 0.54
C ASN A 487 22.05 -3.93 -0.15
N TYR A 488 21.33 -4.74 0.63
CA TYR A 488 20.40 -5.73 0.06
C TYR A 488 19.27 -5.01 -0.70
N ASN A 489 18.63 -4.04 -0.06
CA ASN A 489 17.52 -3.27 -0.63
C ASN A 489 17.90 -2.58 -1.95
N LYS A 490 19.12 -2.01 -2.03
CA LYS A 490 19.63 -1.34 -3.24
C LYS A 490 19.62 -2.26 -4.48
N ASN A 491 19.68 -3.58 -4.29
CA ASN A 491 19.68 -4.57 -5.38
C ASN A 491 18.26 -5.11 -5.69
N VAL A 492 17.22 -4.66 -4.97
CA VAL A 492 15.83 -5.07 -5.18
C VAL A 492 15.09 -3.91 -5.83
N LEU A 493 14.76 -4.04 -7.11
CA LEU A 493 14.20 -2.96 -7.94
C LEU A 493 12.90 -2.36 -7.41
N GLU A 494 12.10 -3.16 -6.73
CA GLU A 494 10.80 -2.75 -6.18
C GLU A 494 10.93 -1.91 -4.91
N VAL A 495 12.08 -1.93 -4.23
CA VAL A 495 12.32 -1.12 -3.03
C VAL A 495 12.62 0.32 -3.42
N GLN A 496 11.77 1.25 -2.96
CA GLN A 496 11.84 2.68 -3.28
C GLN A 496 12.29 3.54 -2.11
N GLY A 497 12.53 2.93 -0.95
CA GLY A 497 13.02 3.66 0.22
C GLY A 497 13.09 2.85 1.50
N ASP A 498 13.60 3.51 2.53
CA ASP A 498 13.90 2.94 3.84
C ASP A 498 13.36 3.85 4.94
N ILE A 499 12.75 3.27 5.98
CA ILE A 499 12.24 4.03 7.13
C ILE A 499 12.75 3.40 8.42
N PHE A 500 13.27 4.20 9.34
CA PHE A 500 13.90 3.74 10.58
C PHE A 500 13.00 3.96 11.80
N PHE A 501 12.73 2.93 12.56
CA PHE A 501 12.03 3.04 13.84
C PHE A 501 13.04 2.97 14.99
N SER A 502 13.31 4.07 15.67
CA SER A 502 12.73 5.39 15.54
C SER A 502 13.81 6.49 15.50
N ALA A 503 13.39 7.74 15.35
CA ALA A 503 14.30 8.90 15.39
C ALA A 503 15.17 8.93 16.64
N LYS A 504 14.60 8.65 17.83
CA LYS A 504 15.35 8.54 19.09
C LYS A 504 16.47 7.51 19.03
N ASP A 505 16.17 6.35 18.44
CA ASP A 505 17.15 5.26 18.38
C ASP A 505 18.27 5.57 17.39
N LEU A 506 17.98 6.22 16.26
CA LEU A 506 19.02 6.74 15.37
C LEU A 506 19.92 7.77 16.09
N ARG A 507 19.30 8.76 16.77
CA ARG A 507 19.98 9.85 17.47
C ARG A 507 20.91 9.36 18.60
N ARG A 508 20.59 8.22 19.21
CA ARG A 508 21.46 7.55 20.20
C ARG A 508 22.74 6.99 19.60
N ASN A 509 22.87 6.95 18.28
CA ASN A 509 24.02 6.43 17.56
C ASN A 509 24.46 5.01 18.02
N PRO A 510 23.54 4.02 18.02
CA PRO A 510 23.82 2.72 18.56
C PRO A 510 24.96 2.04 17.76
N LEU A 511 25.97 1.59 18.46
CA LEU A 511 27.17 0.93 17.90
C LEU A 511 27.87 1.74 16.79
N GLY A 512 27.74 3.06 16.77
CA GLY A 512 28.35 3.92 15.75
C GLY A 512 27.62 3.91 14.40
N LEU A 513 26.30 3.77 14.38
CA LEU A 513 25.50 3.71 13.16
C LEU A 513 25.54 5.02 12.34
N ILE A 514 25.54 6.19 12.97
CA ILE A 514 25.45 7.49 12.27
C ILE A 514 26.55 7.70 11.23
N PRO A 515 27.84 7.53 11.55
CA PRO A 515 28.90 7.64 10.55
C PRO A 515 28.71 6.70 9.35
N LEU A 516 28.23 5.48 9.59
CA LEU A 516 27.99 4.50 8.52
C LEU A 516 26.82 4.92 7.62
N LEU A 517 25.72 5.45 8.17
CA LEU A 517 24.59 5.99 7.39
C LEU A 517 25.03 7.17 6.55
N ARG A 518 25.78 8.13 7.13
CA ARG A 518 26.33 9.26 6.39
C ARG A 518 27.18 8.80 5.21
N GLN A 519 28.07 7.87 5.43
CA GLN A 519 28.90 7.31 4.36
C GLN A 519 28.06 6.60 3.30
N TYR A 520 27.02 5.86 3.70
CA TYR A 520 26.15 5.13 2.78
C TYR A 520 25.34 6.06 1.87
N TYR A 521 24.73 7.12 2.44
CA TYR A 521 23.89 8.04 1.69
C TYR A 521 24.63 9.18 0.95
N GLN A 522 25.94 9.30 1.14
CA GLN A 522 26.80 10.24 0.39
C GLN A 522 27.44 9.59 -0.85
N GLN A 523 27.25 8.30 -1.04
CA GLN A 523 27.70 7.55 -2.23
C GLN A 523 26.67 7.63 -3.36
#